data_f28ad8e317765ce33da2b675bbce66cb
#
_entry.id   f28ad8e317765ce33da2b675bbce66cb
#
_cell.length_a   1.000
_cell.length_b   1.000
_cell.length_c   1.000
_cell.angle_alpha   90.00
_cell.angle_beta   90.00
_cell.angle_gamma   90.00
#
_symmetry.space_group_name_H-M   'P 1'
#
loop_
_entity.id
_entity.type
_entity.pdbx_description
1 polymer ?
#
loop_
_entity_poly.entity_id
_entity_poly.type
_entity_poly.pdbx_seq_one_letter_code
_entity_poly.pdbx_strand_id
1 'polypeptide(L)'
;MRILITGAAGFIGQQLLADLAVQQPNWTLFAADIREIPANLLRGNVHPLLLDISRRAAVLKAVAECQPQAIVHLASVVSPPPGMSEASLHAIDVDGTQAVVDAAAAHGVEQLIITSSGAAYGYYPENAEWIDEHDPLRGHNKFAYARHKREVEELLVQARITH
;
A
#
# COMPACT_ATOMS: atom_id res chain seq x y z
N MET A 1 8.70 1.24 -18.48
CA MET A 1 7.71 1.55 -17.41
C MET A 1 8.43 1.84 -16.12
N ARG A 2 7.97 2.80 -15.33
CA ARG A 2 8.51 3.17 -14.00
C ARG A 2 7.46 2.79 -12.96
N ILE A 3 7.85 1.98 -11.98
CA ILE A 3 6.93 1.49 -10.94
C ILE A 3 7.48 1.82 -9.57
N LEU A 4 6.65 2.38 -8.69
CA LEU A 4 6.94 2.54 -7.27
C LEU A 4 6.22 1.42 -6.49
N ILE A 5 6.99 0.65 -5.71
CA ILE A 5 6.46 -0.42 -4.85
C ILE A 5 6.70 0.00 -3.41
N THR A 6 5.66 0.28 -2.65
CA THR A 6 5.77 0.53 -1.21
C THR A 6 5.61 -0.78 -0.43
N GLY A 7 6.25 -0.90 0.74
CA GLY A 7 6.28 -2.17 1.46
C GLY A 7 7.15 -3.23 0.76
N ALA A 8 8.13 -2.78 -0.03
CA ALA A 8 8.96 -3.63 -0.88
C ALA A 8 9.86 -4.60 -0.11
N ALA A 9 10.20 -4.33 1.16
CA ALA A 9 10.91 -5.25 2.05
C ALA A 9 9.96 -6.19 2.82
N GLY A 10 8.65 -6.12 2.59
CA GLY A 10 7.64 -7.04 3.12
C GLY A 10 7.61 -8.37 2.38
N PHE A 11 6.84 -9.34 2.88
CA PHE A 11 6.76 -10.68 2.30
C PHE A 11 6.31 -10.65 0.83
N ILE A 12 5.18 -9.99 0.54
CA ILE A 12 4.66 -9.85 -0.83
C ILE A 12 5.58 -8.96 -1.68
N GLY A 13 6.07 -7.85 -1.09
CA GLY A 13 6.92 -6.89 -1.79
C GLY A 13 8.22 -7.50 -2.31
N GLN A 14 8.90 -8.32 -1.51
CA GLN A 14 10.11 -8.99 -1.93
C GLN A 14 9.88 -9.97 -3.08
N GLN A 15 8.78 -10.75 -3.03
CA GLN A 15 8.44 -11.69 -4.09
C GLN A 15 8.12 -10.96 -5.39
N LEU A 16 7.25 -9.94 -5.32
CA LEU A 16 6.91 -9.13 -6.48
C LEU A 16 8.14 -8.46 -7.10
N LEU A 17 9.02 -7.90 -6.26
CA LEU A 17 10.24 -7.26 -6.71
C LEU A 17 11.19 -8.24 -7.40
N ALA A 18 11.37 -9.44 -6.83
CA ALA A 18 12.19 -10.50 -7.42
C ALA A 18 11.68 -10.91 -8.81
N ASP A 19 10.37 -11.11 -8.93
CA ASP A 19 9.74 -11.54 -10.17
C ASP A 19 9.82 -10.45 -11.25
N LEU A 20 9.43 -9.22 -10.91
CA LEU A 20 9.46 -8.10 -11.86
C LEU A 20 10.88 -7.75 -12.31
N ALA A 21 11.86 -7.80 -11.42
CA ALA A 21 13.25 -7.49 -11.78
C ALA A 21 13.82 -8.47 -12.83
N VAL A 22 13.32 -9.71 -12.87
CA VAL A 22 13.73 -10.73 -13.85
C VAL A 22 12.88 -10.68 -15.12
N GLN A 23 11.55 -10.63 -14.95
CA GLN A 23 10.62 -10.73 -16.08
C GLN A 23 10.53 -9.43 -16.88
N GLN A 24 10.84 -8.29 -16.24
CA GLN A 24 10.72 -6.96 -16.83
C GLN A 24 12.04 -6.17 -16.71
N PRO A 25 13.14 -6.61 -17.32
CA PRO A 25 14.47 -5.99 -17.13
C PRO A 25 14.55 -4.55 -17.63
N ASN A 26 13.64 -4.13 -18.51
CA ASN A 26 13.57 -2.78 -19.06
C ASN A 26 12.68 -1.83 -18.23
N TRP A 27 12.07 -2.32 -17.14
CA TRP A 27 11.32 -1.47 -16.24
C TRP A 27 12.24 -0.89 -15.16
N THR A 28 11.93 0.30 -14.68
CA THR A 28 12.60 0.91 -13.52
C THR A 28 11.74 0.67 -12.30
N LEU A 29 12.27 -0.05 -11.32
CA LEU A 29 11.54 -0.45 -10.11
C LEU A 29 12.08 0.35 -8.92
N PHE A 30 11.26 1.21 -8.33
CA PHE A 30 11.57 1.92 -7.09
C PHE A 30 11.04 1.10 -5.92
N ALA A 31 11.94 0.49 -5.16
CA ALA A 31 11.62 -0.37 -4.03
C ALA A 31 11.63 0.45 -2.74
N ALA A 32 10.44 0.87 -2.28
CA ALA A 32 10.27 1.74 -1.12
C ALA A 32 9.83 0.97 0.13
N ASP A 33 10.54 1.14 1.23
CA ASP A 33 10.19 0.59 2.55
C ASP A 33 10.85 1.44 3.65
N ILE A 34 10.39 1.30 4.89
CA ILE A 34 11.08 1.84 6.08
C ILE A 34 12.32 1.02 6.46
N ARG A 35 12.45 -0.18 5.94
CA ARG A 35 13.58 -1.10 6.11
C ARG A 35 14.42 -1.12 4.85
N GLU A 36 15.67 -1.53 4.99
CA GLU A 36 16.54 -1.77 3.85
C GLU A 36 16.02 -2.91 2.97
N ILE A 37 16.14 -2.74 1.66
CA ILE A 37 15.82 -3.79 0.70
C ILE A 37 16.94 -4.84 0.72
N PRO A 38 16.62 -6.13 0.83
CA PRO A 38 17.63 -7.19 0.82
C PRO A 38 18.56 -7.10 -0.40
N ALA A 39 19.88 -7.20 -0.15
CA ALA A 39 20.89 -7.00 -1.18
C ALA A 39 20.76 -7.93 -2.38
N ASN A 40 20.24 -9.16 -2.19
CA ASN A 40 19.99 -10.12 -3.24
C ASN A 40 18.85 -9.71 -4.20
N LEU A 41 18.05 -8.72 -3.84
CA LEU A 41 16.98 -8.14 -4.68
C LEU A 41 17.44 -6.90 -5.45
N LEU A 42 18.58 -6.32 -5.11
CA LEU A 42 19.12 -5.14 -5.75
C LEU A 42 19.77 -5.51 -7.09
N ARG A 43 18.95 -5.56 -8.14
CA ARG A 43 19.40 -5.74 -9.52
C ARG A 43 19.54 -4.38 -10.21
N GLY A 44 20.12 -4.33 -11.40
CA GLY A 44 20.43 -3.09 -12.11
C GLY A 44 19.23 -2.18 -12.40
N ASN A 45 18.02 -2.74 -12.46
CA ASN A 45 16.77 -2.00 -12.67
C ASN A 45 15.99 -1.72 -11.36
N VAL A 46 16.53 -2.11 -10.19
CA VAL A 46 15.92 -1.91 -8.88
C VAL A 46 16.62 -0.78 -8.14
N HIS A 47 15.89 0.24 -7.76
CA HIS A 47 16.36 1.41 -7.04
C HIS A 47 15.74 1.44 -5.63
N PRO A 48 16.50 1.15 -4.57
CA PRO A 48 15.99 1.18 -3.22
C PRO A 48 15.69 2.61 -2.77
N LEU A 49 14.60 2.77 -2.02
CA LEU A 49 14.15 4.05 -1.47
C LEU A 49 13.72 3.87 -0.02
N LEU A 50 14.39 4.56 0.91
CA LEU A 50 13.95 4.60 2.31
C LEU A 50 12.75 5.54 2.41
N LEU A 51 11.57 4.99 2.70
CA LEU A 51 10.31 5.73 2.72
C LEU A 51 9.42 5.29 3.87
N ASP A 52 9.11 6.22 4.75
CA ASP A 52 8.06 6.09 5.75
C ASP A 52 6.77 6.70 5.20
N ILE A 53 5.79 5.84 4.89
CA ILE A 53 4.50 6.27 4.30
C ILE A 53 3.62 7.06 5.26
N SER A 54 3.83 6.95 6.58
CA SER A 54 3.12 7.79 7.56
C SER A 54 3.51 9.28 7.46
N ARG A 55 4.58 9.58 6.73
CA ARG A 55 5.08 10.94 6.51
C ARG A 55 4.62 11.46 5.15
N ARG A 56 3.43 12.05 5.11
CA ARG A 56 2.81 12.58 3.88
C ARG A 56 3.78 13.35 2.96
N ALA A 57 4.57 14.27 3.52
CA ALA A 57 5.53 15.06 2.73
C ALA A 57 6.61 14.19 2.07
N ALA A 58 7.04 13.10 2.73
CA ALA A 58 7.99 12.16 2.16
C ALA A 58 7.37 11.37 0.99
N VAL A 59 6.10 10.97 1.10
CA VAL A 59 5.37 10.27 0.04
C VAL A 59 5.23 11.16 -1.19
N LEU A 60 4.76 12.40 -1.03
CA LEU A 60 4.62 13.37 -2.12
C LEU A 60 5.96 13.60 -2.83
N LYS A 61 7.03 13.82 -2.05
CA LYS A 61 8.38 13.99 -2.59
C LYS A 61 8.84 12.75 -3.38
N ALA A 62 8.66 11.56 -2.82
CA ALA A 62 9.08 10.31 -3.46
C ALA A 62 8.37 10.10 -4.80
N VAL A 63 7.05 10.32 -4.87
CA VAL A 63 6.30 10.20 -6.12
C VAL A 63 6.73 11.24 -7.14
N ALA A 64 6.94 12.50 -6.71
CA ALA A 64 7.43 13.57 -7.58
C ALA A 64 8.82 13.27 -8.17
N GLU A 65 9.75 12.71 -7.39
CA GLU A 65 11.10 12.37 -7.83
C GLU A 65 11.14 11.09 -8.69
N CYS A 66 10.38 10.06 -8.28
CA CYS A 66 10.32 8.79 -9.01
C CYS A 66 9.52 8.91 -10.31
N GLN A 67 8.54 9.80 -10.39
CA GLN A 67 7.61 9.94 -11.52
C GLN A 67 7.11 8.57 -12.01
N PRO A 68 6.49 7.76 -11.17
CA PRO A 68 6.06 6.43 -11.53
C PRO A 68 4.82 6.50 -12.43
N GLN A 69 4.74 5.59 -13.42
CA GLN A 69 3.53 5.36 -14.21
C GLN A 69 2.54 4.48 -13.45
N ALA A 70 3.08 3.58 -12.61
CA ALA A 70 2.26 2.75 -11.72
C ALA A 70 2.80 2.74 -10.30
N ILE A 71 1.90 2.66 -9.32
CA ILE A 71 2.23 2.44 -7.90
C ILE A 71 1.59 1.14 -7.45
N VAL A 72 2.40 0.28 -6.79
CA VAL A 72 1.92 -0.91 -6.08
C VAL A 72 2.10 -0.66 -4.58
N HIS A 73 1.00 -0.38 -3.90
CA HIS A 73 1.00 -0.03 -2.49
C HIS A 73 0.73 -1.26 -1.62
N LEU A 74 1.81 -1.83 -1.05
CA LEU A 74 1.79 -3.01 -0.21
C LEU A 74 2.12 -2.71 1.26
N ALA A 75 2.55 -1.47 1.56
CA ALA A 75 2.90 -1.08 2.91
C ALA A 75 1.65 -1.06 3.81
N SER A 76 1.65 -1.89 4.83
CA SER A 76 0.59 -2.04 5.84
C SER A 76 1.13 -2.81 7.03
N VAL A 77 0.52 -2.66 8.21
CA VAL A 77 0.92 -3.38 9.42
C VAL A 77 -0.15 -4.40 9.81
N VAL A 78 0.05 -5.65 9.40
CA VAL A 78 -0.86 -6.76 9.74
C VAL A 78 -0.64 -7.26 11.16
N SER A 79 0.61 -7.33 11.60
CA SER A 79 1.02 -7.81 12.92
C SER A 79 1.84 -6.74 13.61
N PRO A 80 1.21 -5.85 14.40
CA PRO A 80 1.92 -4.76 15.04
C PRO A 80 2.91 -5.28 16.09
N PRO A 81 4.10 -4.69 16.20
CA PRO A 81 5.02 -5.01 17.27
C PRO A 81 4.45 -4.57 18.63
N PRO A 82 4.87 -5.22 19.73
CA PRO A 82 4.44 -4.84 21.07
C PRO A 82 4.65 -3.34 21.34
N GLY A 83 3.62 -2.67 21.87
CA GLY A 83 3.68 -1.25 22.23
C GLY A 83 3.36 -0.26 21.10
N MET A 84 3.14 -0.71 19.87
CA MET A 84 2.67 0.18 18.81
C MET A 84 1.23 0.63 19.12
N SER A 85 1.02 1.95 19.13
CA SER A 85 -0.30 2.52 19.40
C SER A 85 -1.24 2.36 18.20
N GLU A 86 -2.55 2.36 18.46
CA GLU A 86 -3.55 2.36 17.39
C GLU A 86 -3.43 3.60 16.50
N ALA A 87 -3.13 4.76 17.07
CA ALA A 87 -2.90 5.97 16.29
C ALA A 87 -1.71 5.83 15.31
N SER A 88 -0.64 5.14 15.72
CA SER A 88 0.49 4.85 14.83
C SER A 88 0.11 3.87 13.72
N LEU A 89 -0.72 2.88 14.03
CA LEU A 89 -1.25 1.95 13.03
C LEU A 89 -2.13 2.66 12.00
N HIS A 90 -3.04 3.52 12.48
CA HIS A 90 -3.90 4.33 11.62
C HIS A 90 -3.08 5.26 10.71
N ALA A 91 -2.07 5.94 11.27
CA ALA A 91 -1.19 6.81 10.52
C ALA A 91 -0.44 6.08 9.37
N ILE A 92 -0.14 4.78 9.55
CA ILE A 92 0.47 3.97 8.50
C ILE A 92 -0.59 3.47 7.51
N ASP A 93 -1.63 2.78 8.01
CA ASP A 93 -2.56 2.05 7.16
C ASP A 93 -3.54 2.95 6.43
N VAL A 94 -4.06 3.99 7.08
CA VAL A 94 -5.10 4.88 6.53
C VAL A 94 -4.48 6.18 6.00
N ASP A 95 -3.81 6.96 6.87
CA ASP A 95 -3.27 8.26 6.45
C ASP A 95 -2.13 8.09 5.43
N GLY A 96 -1.32 7.03 5.55
CA GLY A 96 -0.29 6.67 4.59
C GLY A 96 -0.86 6.28 3.24
N THR A 97 -1.93 5.48 3.21
CA THR A 97 -2.65 5.16 1.98
C THR A 97 -3.26 6.40 1.34
N GLN A 98 -3.89 7.29 2.14
CA GLN A 98 -4.40 8.57 1.64
C GLN A 98 -3.28 9.40 1.00
N ALA A 99 -2.11 9.48 1.63
CA ALA A 99 -0.97 10.22 1.09
C ALA A 99 -0.51 9.63 -0.27
N VAL A 100 -0.52 8.31 -0.42
CA VAL A 100 -0.19 7.64 -1.69
C VAL A 100 -1.23 7.95 -2.77
N VAL A 101 -2.52 7.88 -2.45
CA VAL A 101 -3.62 8.22 -3.37
C VAL A 101 -3.50 9.68 -3.84
N ASP A 102 -3.32 10.61 -2.90
CA ASP A 102 -3.19 12.03 -3.22
C ASP A 102 -1.95 12.32 -4.10
N ALA A 103 -0.82 11.66 -3.78
CA ALA A 103 0.39 11.80 -4.58
C ALA A 103 0.22 11.22 -5.98
N ALA A 104 -0.45 10.08 -6.12
CA ALA A 104 -0.76 9.46 -7.40
C ALA A 104 -1.61 10.38 -8.27
N ALA A 105 -2.68 10.95 -7.71
CA ALA A 105 -3.56 11.90 -8.40
C ALA A 105 -2.81 13.18 -8.81
N ALA A 106 -2.04 13.78 -7.88
CA ALA A 106 -1.32 15.03 -8.12
C ALA A 106 -0.24 14.91 -9.21
N HIS A 107 0.32 13.71 -9.41
CA HIS A 107 1.39 13.48 -10.38
C HIS A 107 0.98 12.66 -11.61
N GLY A 108 -0.32 12.43 -11.81
CA GLY A 108 -0.84 11.78 -13.01
C GLY A 108 -0.40 10.32 -13.14
N VAL A 109 -0.31 9.59 -12.03
CA VAL A 109 -0.02 8.15 -12.03
C VAL A 109 -1.14 7.42 -12.76
N GLU A 110 -0.80 6.64 -13.78
CA GLU A 110 -1.77 5.97 -14.65
C GLU A 110 -2.47 4.80 -13.96
N GLN A 111 -1.75 4.12 -13.03
CA GLN A 111 -2.28 2.95 -12.34
C GLN A 111 -1.85 2.91 -10.87
N LEU A 112 -2.82 2.78 -9.98
CA LEU A 112 -2.60 2.56 -8.55
C LEU A 112 -3.23 1.23 -8.13
N ILE A 113 -2.39 0.31 -7.65
CA ILE A 113 -2.79 -0.99 -7.13
C ILE A 113 -2.56 -0.99 -5.62
N ILE A 114 -3.59 -1.29 -4.84
CA ILE A 114 -3.53 -1.34 -3.39
C ILE A 114 -4.00 -2.71 -2.90
N THR A 115 -3.25 -3.30 -1.98
CA THR A 115 -3.66 -4.55 -1.33
C THR A 115 -4.68 -4.28 -0.24
N SER A 116 -5.88 -4.81 -0.41
CA SER A 116 -6.92 -4.80 0.61
C SER A 116 -7.01 -6.14 1.35
N SER A 117 -8.11 -6.37 2.06
CA SER A 117 -8.33 -7.59 2.83
C SER A 117 -9.82 -7.88 2.99
N GLY A 118 -10.20 -9.15 2.97
CA GLY A 118 -11.54 -9.58 3.38
C GLY A 118 -11.92 -9.17 4.81
N ALA A 119 -10.94 -8.81 5.64
CA ALA A 119 -11.17 -8.24 6.97
C ALA A 119 -12.00 -6.94 6.94
N ALA A 120 -12.01 -6.20 5.82
CA ALA A 120 -12.81 -4.99 5.65
C ALA A 120 -14.33 -5.26 5.79
N TYR A 121 -14.80 -6.45 5.43
CA TYR A 121 -16.19 -6.85 5.61
C TYR A 121 -16.56 -7.22 7.06
N GLY A 122 -15.56 -7.37 7.93
CA GLY A 122 -15.74 -7.78 9.31
C GLY A 122 -15.99 -9.29 9.47
N TYR A 123 -16.12 -9.71 10.73
CA TYR A 123 -16.30 -11.13 11.10
C TYR A 123 -17.61 -11.28 11.86
N TYR A 124 -18.73 -11.10 11.17
CA TYR A 124 -20.05 -11.10 11.77
C TYR A 124 -20.88 -12.30 11.26
N PRO A 125 -21.71 -12.90 12.13
CA PRO A 125 -22.61 -14.01 11.73
C PRO A 125 -23.60 -13.63 10.62
N GLU A 126 -23.90 -12.35 10.49
CA GLU A 126 -24.83 -11.79 9.50
C GLU A 126 -24.18 -11.60 8.11
N ASN A 127 -22.88 -11.85 7.99
CA ASN A 127 -22.22 -11.83 6.68
C ASN A 127 -22.72 -13.00 5.84
N ALA A 128 -22.87 -12.79 4.54
CA ALA A 128 -23.18 -13.85 3.61
C ALA A 128 -22.09 -14.94 3.63
N GLU A 129 -22.46 -16.17 3.29
CA GLU A 129 -21.49 -17.28 3.17
C GLU A 129 -20.41 -16.98 2.11
N TRP A 130 -20.82 -16.33 1.04
CA TRP A 130 -19.96 -15.83 -0.02
C TRP A 130 -20.08 -14.32 -0.07
N ILE A 131 -18.96 -13.62 0.01
CA ILE A 131 -18.87 -12.15 0.06
C ILE A 131 -18.26 -11.66 -1.24
N ASP A 132 -18.85 -10.63 -1.83
CA ASP A 132 -18.32 -9.93 -3.00
C ASP A 132 -18.20 -8.40 -2.75
N GLU A 133 -17.82 -7.65 -3.79
CA GLU A 133 -17.57 -6.22 -3.70
C GLU A 133 -18.84 -5.36 -3.51
N HIS A 134 -20.02 -5.95 -3.58
CA HIS A 134 -21.31 -5.29 -3.31
C HIS A 134 -21.75 -5.43 -1.86
N ASP A 135 -21.12 -6.32 -1.11
CA ASP A 135 -21.42 -6.52 0.30
C ASP A 135 -20.96 -5.32 1.16
N PRO A 136 -21.69 -5.02 2.25
CA PRO A 136 -21.37 -3.86 3.08
C PRO A 136 -20.05 -4.03 3.83
N LEU A 137 -19.19 -3.03 3.75
CA LEU A 137 -17.96 -2.94 4.52
C LEU A 137 -18.29 -2.62 5.98
N ARG A 138 -18.16 -3.59 6.87
CA ARG A 138 -18.51 -3.44 8.29
C ARG A 138 -17.28 -3.17 9.18
N GLY A 139 -16.09 -3.65 8.77
CA GLY A 139 -14.90 -3.65 9.62
C GLY A 139 -15.15 -4.45 10.91
N HIS A 140 -14.42 -4.12 11.98
CA HIS A 140 -14.66 -4.72 13.29
C HIS A 140 -14.18 -3.80 14.41
N ASN A 141 -15.06 -3.38 15.33
CA ASN A 141 -14.77 -2.35 16.34
C ASN A 141 -13.62 -2.70 17.31
N LYS A 142 -13.39 -3.99 17.57
CA LYS A 142 -12.34 -4.47 18.47
C LYS A 142 -11.07 -4.94 17.75
N PHE A 143 -11.01 -4.81 16.41
CA PHE A 143 -9.89 -5.25 15.60
C PHE A 143 -9.47 -4.13 14.66
N ALA A 144 -8.42 -3.40 15.07
CA ALA A 144 -7.95 -2.20 14.37
C ALA A 144 -7.67 -2.45 12.88
N TYR A 145 -7.01 -3.56 12.54
CA TYR A 145 -6.71 -3.91 11.15
C TYR A 145 -7.97 -3.99 10.27
N ALA A 146 -9.03 -4.66 10.75
CA ALA A 146 -10.29 -4.76 10.01
C ALA A 146 -10.97 -3.39 9.85
N ARG A 147 -10.89 -2.54 10.87
CA ARG A 147 -11.41 -1.18 10.83
C ARG A 147 -10.64 -0.32 9.83
N HIS A 148 -9.29 -0.36 9.88
CA HIS A 148 -8.44 0.39 8.94
C HIS A 148 -8.65 -0.08 7.49
N LYS A 149 -8.79 -1.39 7.25
CA LYS A 149 -9.05 -1.88 5.88
C LYS A 149 -10.41 -1.42 5.35
N ARG A 150 -11.44 -1.34 6.19
CA ARG A 150 -12.71 -0.72 5.82
C ARG A 150 -12.52 0.76 5.45
N GLU A 151 -11.84 1.53 6.30
CA GLU A 151 -11.59 2.96 6.07
C GLU A 151 -10.79 3.19 4.76
N VAL A 152 -9.81 2.34 4.47
CA VAL A 152 -9.07 2.36 3.20
C VAL A 152 -10.01 2.10 2.00
N GLU A 153 -10.90 1.11 2.07
CA GLU A 153 -11.86 0.86 0.98
C GLU A 153 -12.81 2.04 0.78
N GLU A 154 -13.34 2.63 1.87
CA GLU A 154 -14.18 3.82 1.82
C GLU A 154 -13.43 5.00 1.17
N LEU A 155 -12.17 5.22 1.54
CA LEU A 155 -11.26 6.20 0.94
C LEU A 155 -11.10 5.98 -0.57
N LEU A 156 -10.87 4.73 -0.99
CA LEU A 156 -10.68 4.39 -2.40
C LEU A 156 -11.94 4.60 -3.24
N VAL A 157 -13.13 4.33 -2.67
CA VAL A 157 -14.40 4.67 -3.32
C VAL A 157 -14.50 6.17 -3.58
N GLN A 158 -14.16 7.01 -2.59
CA GLN A 158 -14.17 8.46 -2.75
C GLN A 158 -13.14 8.94 -3.78
N ALA A 159 -11.94 8.36 -3.76
CA ALA A 159 -10.88 8.71 -4.72
C ALA A 159 -11.30 8.42 -6.17
N ARG A 160 -11.99 7.31 -6.44
CA ARG A 160 -12.49 6.96 -7.78
C ARG A 160 -13.57 7.90 -8.31
N ILE A 161 -14.27 8.63 -7.42
CA ILE A 161 -15.29 9.60 -7.81
C ILE A 161 -14.65 10.95 -8.16
N THR A 162 -13.52 11.26 -7.52
CA THR A 162 -12.87 12.59 -7.61
C THR A 162 -11.75 12.65 -8.64
N HIS A 163 -11.20 11.52 -9.02
CA HIS A 163 -10.07 11.36 -9.95
C HIS A 163 -10.36 10.35 -11.06
#